data_5434599dc40822f69315482c9c8d0a87
#
_entry.id   5434599dc40822f69315482c9c8d0a87
#
_cell.length_a   1.000
_cell.length_b   1.000
_cell.length_c   1.000
_cell.angle_alpha   90.00
_cell.angle_beta   90.00
_cell.angle_gamma   90.00
#
_symmetry.space_group_name_H-M   'P 1'
#
loop_
_entity.id
_entity.type
_entity.pdbx_description
1 polymer ?
#
loop_
_entity_poly.entity_id
_entity_poly.type
_entity_poly.pdbx_seq_one_letter_code
_entity_poly.pdbx_strand_id
1 'polypeptide(L)'
;MLYHRPLFTCRSATTMSFEFSSLPCSILLLAGGRGQRMGGQDKGLLEWQGQPLIAHLHQMARPLTDDLIISCNRNHERYAPYADQQVSDDSPDFPGPLAGIRAGLFAARHAHLLILPCDVPQIDARLLADLRATSRRNPQVPVMVRQGEYWEPLLCIIPTSLKNQVEQAWQAGERSPRKLWLQLGAVALQCPANDPRLANLNTPELLHPGAGMSE
;
A
#
# COMPACT_ATOMS: atom_id res chain seq x y z
N MET A 1 -43.95 57.22 -0.35
CA MET A 1 -43.98 55.78 -0.38
C MET A 1 -42.57 55.29 -0.77
N LEU A 2 -41.79 54.92 0.21
CA LEU A 2 -40.42 54.43 -0.01
C LEU A 2 -40.42 52.91 0.22
N TYR A 3 -40.12 52.15 -0.83
CA TYR A 3 -40.01 50.69 -0.80
C TYR A 3 -38.62 50.32 -0.28
N HIS A 4 -38.57 49.75 0.91
CA HIS A 4 -37.38 49.07 1.46
C HIS A 4 -37.26 47.68 0.77
N ARG A 5 -36.15 47.43 0.08
CA ARG A 5 -35.69 46.09 -0.35
C ARG A 5 -34.87 45.48 0.79
N PRO A 6 -35.13 44.22 1.19
CA PRO A 6 -34.26 43.49 2.09
C PRO A 6 -33.01 43.02 1.35
N LEU A 7 -31.85 43.32 1.93
CA LEU A 7 -30.55 42.78 1.55
C LEU A 7 -30.53 41.29 1.96
N PHE A 8 -30.52 40.39 0.99
CA PHE A 8 -30.15 39.00 1.21
C PHE A 8 -28.66 38.92 1.42
N THR A 9 -28.23 38.73 2.69
CA THR A 9 -26.88 38.34 3.04
C THR A 9 -26.65 36.90 2.59
N CYS A 10 -25.82 36.73 1.58
CA CYS A 10 -25.26 35.45 1.18
C CYS A 10 -24.48 34.86 2.37
N ARG A 11 -25.02 33.82 3.01
CA ARG A 11 -24.29 33.03 3.99
C ARG A 11 -23.16 32.30 3.25
N SER A 12 -21.93 32.63 3.64
CA SER A 12 -20.72 31.96 3.24
C SER A 12 -20.90 30.43 3.37
N ALA A 13 -20.68 29.73 2.26
CA ALA A 13 -20.53 28.28 2.28
C ALA A 13 -19.34 27.96 3.18
N THR A 14 -19.62 27.46 4.37
CA THR A 14 -18.60 26.86 5.23
C THR A 14 -18.05 25.65 4.49
N THR A 15 -16.88 25.81 3.90
CA THR A 15 -16.08 24.72 3.40
C THR A 15 -15.78 23.84 4.61
N MET A 16 -16.51 22.73 4.76
CA MET A 16 -16.16 21.69 5.72
C MET A 16 -14.83 21.14 5.26
N SER A 17 -13.75 21.68 5.84
CA SER A 17 -12.45 21.04 5.85
C SER A 17 -12.64 19.72 6.59
N PHE A 18 -12.77 18.63 5.87
CA PHE A 18 -12.54 17.32 6.43
C PHE A 18 -11.07 17.28 6.82
N GLU A 19 -10.77 17.77 8.01
CA GLU A 19 -9.56 17.39 8.72
C GLU A 19 -9.70 15.89 8.99
N PHE A 20 -9.30 15.09 7.99
CA PHE A 20 -8.92 13.73 8.23
C PHE A 20 -7.74 13.78 9.18
N SER A 21 -8.00 13.72 10.49
CA SER A 21 -6.98 13.38 11.49
C SER A 21 -6.47 11.99 11.12
N SER A 22 -5.58 11.99 10.13
CA SER A 22 -5.06 10.78 9.52
C SER A 22 -4.10 10.14 10.51
N LEU A 23 -4.26 8.85 10.76
CA LEU A 23 -3.27 8.07 11.51
C LEU A 23 -1.90 8.27 10.83
N PRO A 24 -0.92 8.91 11.50
CA PRO A 24 0.42 9.01 10.95
C PRO A 24 0.97 7.59 10.75
N CYS A 25 1.44 7.29 9.54
CA CYS A 25 2.00 5.98 9.24
C CYS A 25 3.16 6.11 8.26
N SER A 26 4.18 5.29 8.44
CA SER A 26 5.14 4.98 7.39
C SER A 26 4.44 4.18 6.30
N ILE A 27 4.85 4.34 5.04
CA ILE A 27 4.28 3.56 3.94
C ILE A 27 5.40 2.75 3.29
N LEU A 28 5.18 1.44 3.16
CA LEU A 28 6.09 0.51 2.50
C LEU A 28 5.53 0.09 1.16
N LEU A 29 6.21 0.43 0.09
CA LEU A 29 5.95 -0.07 -1.25
C LEU A 29 6.78 -1.34 -1.48
N LEU A 30 6.13 -2.47 -1.70
CA LEU A 30 6.79 -3.74 -1.98
C LEU A 30 7.07 -3.86 -3.48
N ALA A 31 8.27 -3.52 -3.91
CA ALA A 31 8.72 -3.60 -5.29
C ALA A 31 9.62 -4.83 -5.55
N GLY A 32 10.08 -5.48 -4.50
CA GLY A 32 10.95 -6.67 -4.59
C GLY A 32 10.21 -7.93 -5.06
N GLY A 33 10.91 -8.76 -5.84
CA GLY A 33 10.44 -10.06 -6.28
C GLY A 33 11.29 -10.59 -7.44
N ARG A 34 11.32 -11.94 -7.62
CA ARG A 34 12.12 -12.55 -8.69
C ARG A 34 11.66 -12.19 -10.10
N GLY A 35 10.43 -11.70 -10.28
CA GLY A 35 9.86 -11.39 -11.60
C GLY A 35 9.80 -12.59 -12.57
N GLN A 36 9.89 -13.83 -12.07
CA GLN A 36 10.01 -15.04 -12.91
C GLN A 36 8.88 -15.19 -13.94
N ARG A 37 7.64 -14.83 -13.55
CA ARG A 37 6.47 -14.86 -14.44
C ARG A 37 6.45 -13.74 -15.49
N MET A 38 7.29 -12.73 -15.31
CA MET A 38 7.42 -11.54 -16.16
C MET A 38 8.79 -11.52 -16.87
N GLY A 39 9.36 -12.69 -17.19
CA GLY A 39 10.66 -12.80 -17.89
C GLY A 39 11.85 -12.26 -17.09
N GLY A 40 11.79 -12.28 -15.75
CA GLY A 40 12.86 -11.75 -14.89
C GLY A 40 12.86 -10.22 -14.72
N GLN A 41 11.90 -9.53 -15.34
CA GLN A 41 11.79 -8.08 -15.24
C GLN A 41 11.41 -7.66 -13.82
N ASP A 42 11.82 -6.45 -13.44
CA ASP A 42 11.47 -5.86 -12.16
C ASP A 42 10.04 -5.32 -12.21
N LYS A 43 9.14 -5.95 -11.43
CA LYS A 43 7.72 -5.70 -11.52
C LYS A 43 7.34 -4.24 -11.27
N GLY A 44 7.95 -3.61 -10.26
CA GLY A 44 7.67 -2.21 -9.94
C GLY A 44 8.08 -1.22 -11.03
N LEU A 45 8.98 -1.65 -11.94
CA LEU A 45 9.48 -0.83 -13.06
C LEU A 45 8.81 -1.15 -14.40
N LEU A 46 7.83 -2.06 -14.42
CA LEU A 46 7.02 -2.31 -15.62
C LEU A 46 6.11 -1.13 -15.90
N GLU A 47 5.98 -0.78 -17.17
CA GLU A 47 5.15 0.33 -17.60
C GLU A 47 3.67 -0.06 -17.65
N TRP A 48 2.85 0.79 -17.08
CA TRP A 48 1.40 0.76 -17.18
C TRP A 48 0.90 2.19 -17.41
N GLN A 49 0.08 2.38 -18.43
CA GLN A 49 -0.42 3.72 -18.82
C GLN A 49 0.70 4.77 -18.95
N GLY A 50 1.85 4.39 -19.52
CA GLY A 50 2.97 5.29 -19.81
C GLY A 50 3.86 5.64 -18.62
N GLN A 51 3.67 5.00 -17.46
CA GLN A 51 4.50 5.20 -16.26
C GLN A 51 4.83 3.86 -15.59
N PRO A 52 5.96 3.76 -14.86
CA PRO A 52 6.25 2.58 -14.05
C PRO A 52 5.18 2.36 -12.96
N LEU A 53 4.86 1.11 -12.65
CA LEU A 53 3.89 0.76 -11.60
C LEU A 53 4.21 1.45 -10.26
N ILE A 54 5.49 1.57 -9.91
CA ILE A 54 5.93 2.24 -8.69
C ILE A 54 5.58 3.73 -8.69
N ALA A 55 5.57 4.40 -9.86
CA ALA A 55 5.22 5.81 -9.97
C ALA A 55 3.74 6.06 -9.63
N HIS A 56 2.84 5.17 -10.06
CA HIS A 56 1.42 5.25 -9.71
C HIS A 56 1.21 5.15 -8.20
N LEU A 57 1.86 4.17 -7.55
CA LEU A 57 1.78 4.02 -6.10
C LEU A 57 2.43 5.18 -5.35
N HIS A 58 3.57 5.68 -5.84
CA HIS A 58 4.21 6.86 -5.26
C HIS A 58 3.28 8.08 -5.28
N GLN A 59 2.63 8.36 -6.41
CA GLN A 59 1.69 9.47 -6.53
C GLN A 59 0.53 9.36 -5.53
N MET A 60 0.05 8.13 -5.30
CA MET A 60 -1.01 7.85 -4.33
C MET A 60 -0.53 7.96 -2.89
N ALA A 61 0.65 7.44 -2.59
CA ALA A 61 1.17 7.31 -1.23
C ALA A 61 1.83 8.59 -0.71
N ARG A 62 2.54 9.34 -1.57
CA ARG A 62 3.34 10.51 -1.17
C ARG A 62 2.57 11.56 -0.36
N PRO A 63 1.34 11.95 -0.73
CA PRO A 63 0.57 12.92 0.05
C PRO A 63 0.15 12.44 1.45
N LEU A 64 0.29 11.14 1.73
CA LEU A 64 -0.22 10.50 2.93
C LEU A 64 0.85 10.30 4.02
N THR A 65 2.13 10.51 3.70
CA THR A 65 3.24 10.24 4.63
C THR A 65 4.47 11.10 4.32
N ASP A 66 5.25 11.36 5.34
CA ASP A 66 6.61 11.91 5.28
C ASP A 66 7.68 10.80 5.44
N ASP A 67 7.26 9.52 5.44
CA ASP A 67 8.12 8.36 5.57
C ASP A 67 7.72 7.26 4.58
N LEU A 68 8.14 7.44 3.32
CA LEU A 68 7.88 6.51 2.23
C LEU A 68 9.09 5.61 2.01
N ILE A 69 8.89 4.31 2.21
CA ILE A 69 9.92 3.27 2.14
C ILE A 69 9.66 2.40 0.90
N ILE A 70 10.68 2.05 0.17
CA ILE A 70 10.60 1.04 -0.89
C ILE A 70 11.44 -0.18 -0.51
N SER A 71 10.82 -1.36 -0.53
CA SER A 71 11.55 -2.63 -0.45
C SER A 71 11.92 -3.09 -1.86
N CYS A 72 13.23 -3.11 -2.16
CA CYS A 72 13.76 -3.57 -3.43
C CYS A 72 15.14 -4.20 -3.23
N ASN A 73 15.47 -5.21 -4.05
CA ASN A 73 16.75 -5.95 -3.99
C ASN A 73 17.63 -5.70 -5.21
N ARG A 74 17.17 -4.85 -6.13
CA ARG A 74 17.87 -4.49 -7.37
C ARG A 74 17.36 -3.15 -7.89
N ASN A 75 18.06 -2.57 -8.88
CA ASN A 75 17.65 -1.31 -9.53
C ASN A 75 17.46 -0.13 -8.56
N HIS A 76 18.24 -0.07 -7.48
CA HIS A 76 18.12 0.93 -6.42
C HIS A 76 18.09 2.37 -6.96
N GLU A 77 18.94 2.68 -7.95
CA GLU A 77 18.99 4.02 -8.57
C GLU A 77 17.67 4.40 -9.24
N ARG A 78 16.97 3.42 -9.84
CA ARG A 78 15.68 3.65 -10.50
C ARG A 78 14.55 3.84 -9.50
N TYR A 79 14.66 3.31 -8.29
CA TYR A 79 13.69 3.49 -7.20
C TYR A 79 13.94 4.73 -6.35
N ALA A 80 15.17 5.25 -6.32
CA ALA A 80 15.56 6.37 -5.47
C ALA A 80 14.64 7.62 -5.60
N PRO A 81 14.13 7.99 -6.79
CA PRO A 81 13.23 9.15 -6.93
C PRO A 81 11.86 8.96 -6.26
N TYR A 82 11.49 7.74 -5.87
CA TYR A 82 10.16 7.38 -5.40
C TYR A 82 10.09 7.08 -3.89
N ALA A 83 11.19 7.26 -3.13
CA ALA A 83 11.22 6.93 -1.71
C ALA A 83 12.11 7.86 -0.90
N ASP A 84 11.78 8.03 0.39
CA ASP A 84 12.67 8.68 1.36
C ASP A 84 13.79 7.72 1.80
N GLN A 85 13.50 6.42 1.79
CA GLN A 85 14.46 5.36 2.12
C GLN A 85 14.18 4.09 1.35
N GLN A 86 15.23 3.31 1.11
CA GLN A 86 15.13 2.00 0.48
C GLN A 86 15.62 0.95 1.47
N VAL A 87 14.96 -0.20 1.47
CA VAL A 87 15.36 -1.36 2.25
C VAL A 87 15.50 -2.58 1.34
N SER A 88 16.46 -3.44 1.64
CA SER A 88 16.61 -4.73 0.97
C SER A 88 16.35 -5.86 1.97
N ASP A 89 15.88 -6.99 1.48
CA ASP A 89 15.94 -8.20 2.29
C ASP A 89 17.37 -8.77 2.23
N ASP A 90 17.90 -9.18 3.40
CA ASP A 90 19.27 -9.66 3.54
C ASP A 90 19.47 -11.08 2.98
N SER A 91 18.51 -11.63 2.24
CA SER A 91 18.53 -13.01 1.79
C SER A 91 18.71 -13.15 0.29
N PRO A 92 19.77 -13.84 -0.18
CA PRO A 92 19.98 -14.10 -1.60
C PRO A 92 18.90 -15.03 -2.20
N ASP A 93 18.13 -15.73 -1.36
CA ASP A 93 17.19 -16.76 -1.79
C ASP A 93 15.76 -16.27 -2.06
N PHE A 94 15.51 -14.96 -1.93
CA PHE A 94 14.17 -14.36 -2.08
C PHE A 94 13.10 -15.09 -1.25
N PRO A 95 13.16 -15.02 0.06
CA PRO A 95 12.32 -15.83 0.95
C PRO A 95 10.85 -15.38 1.02
N GLY A 96 10.44 -14.54 0.10
CA GLY A 96 9.07 -14.05 -0.02
C GLY A 96 8.87 -12.64 0.58
N PRO A 97 7.63 -12.12 0.49
CA PRO A 97 7.34 -10.72 0.81
C PRO A 97 7.53 -10.38 2.31
N LEU A 98 7.50 -11.37 3.20
CA LEU A 98 7.69 -11.13 4.64
C LEU A 98 9.08 -10.59 4.96
N ALA A 99 10.10 -10.91 4.16
CA ALA A 99 11.45 -10.37 4.33
C ALA A 99 11.48 -8.85 4.12
N GLY A 100 10.91 -8.37 3.01
CA GLY A 100 10.80 -6.94 2.72
C GLY A 100 9.92 -6.20 3.75
N ILE A 101 8.85 -6.83 4.22
CA ILE A 101 7.99 -6.27 5.27
C ILE A 101 8.76 -6.15 6.59
N ARG A 102 9.52 -7.17 6.96
CA ARG A 102 10.38 -7.16 8.14
C ARG A 102 11.38 -5.99 8.07
N ALA A 103 12.11 -5.86 6.96
CA ALA A 103 13.03 -4.75 6.75
C ALA A 103 12.33 -3.38 6.85
N GLY A 104 11.16 -3.23 6.22
CA GLY A 104 10.34 -2.02 6.32
C GLY A 104 9.86 -1.69 7.73
N LEU A 105 9.49 -2.71 8.53
CA LEU A 105 9.10 -2.51 9.94
C LEU A 105 10.24 -1.96 10.81
N PHE A 106 11.46 -2.41 10.56
CA PHE A 106 12.63 -1.89 11.30
C PHE A 106 13.02 -0.48 10.86
N ALA A 107 12.77 -0.12 9.59
CA ALA A 107 13.06 1.20 9.04
C ALA A 107 11.98 2.26 9.35
N ALA A 108 10.74 1.83 9.63
CA ALA A 108 9.59 2.70 9.81
C ALA A 108 9.76 3.67 10.99
N ARG A 109 9.49 4.96 10.75
CA ARG A 109 9.56 6.06 11.74
C ARG A 109 8.26 6.25 12.53
N HIS A 110 7.13 5.85 11.96
CA HIS A 110 5.81 6.00 12.60
C HIS A 110 5.38 4.75 13.35
N ALA A 111 4.36 4.90 14.21
CA ALA A 111 3.81 3.81 15.01
C ALA A 111 3.05 2.73 14.21
N HIS A 112 2.77 3.01 12.93
CA HIS A 112 2.10 2.07 12.02
C HIS A 112 2.80 2.06 10.67
N LEU A 113 2.81 0.90 10.02
CA LEU A 113 3.33 0.68 8.68
C LEU A 113 2.19 0.26 7.76
N LEU A 114 1.84 1.10 6.78
CA LEU A 114 0.95 0.75 5.67
C LEU A 114 1.78 0.05 4.59
N ILE A 115 1.35 -1.12 4.17
CA ILE A 115 2.02 -1.96 3.17
C ILE A 115 1.19 -1.97 1.89
N LEU A 116 1.83 -1.69 0.76
CA LEU A 116 1.24 -1.65 -0.57
C LEU A 116 2.08 -2.49 -1.54
N PRO A 117 1.51 -3.51 -2.20
CA PRO A 117 2.21 -4.26 -3.24
C PRO A 117 2.22 -3.49 -4.56
N CYS A 118 3.29 -3.57 -5.34
CA CYS A 118 3.43 -2.80 -6.57
C CYS A 118 2.52 -3.25 -7.74
N ASP A 119 1.81 -4.36 -7.59
CA ASP A 119 0.98 -4.95 -8.64
C ASP A 119 -0.51 -4.59 -8.57
N VAL A 120 -0.91 -3.70 -7.67
CA VAL A 120 -2.28 -3.19 -7.54
C VAL A 120 -2.31 -1.65 -7.71
N PRO A 121 -1.95 -1.13 -8.89
CA PRO A 121 -1.80 0.31 -9.10
C PRO A 121 -3.13 1.08 -9.13
N GLN A 122 -4.26 0.38 -9.10
CA GLN A 122 -5.60 0.99 -9.11
C GLN A 122 -6.15 1.27 -7.70
N ILE A 123 -5.36 1.07 -6.65
CA ILE A 123 -5.71 1.45 -5.27
C ILE A 123 -6.02 2.96 -5.24
N ASP A 124 -7.13 3.34 -4.59
CA ASP A 124 -7.53 4.73 -4.47
C ASP A 124 -7.31 5.30 -3.04
N ALA A 125 -7.35 6.63 -2.95
CA ALA A 125 -7.19 7.33 -1.68
C ALA A 125 -8.28 6.97 -0.66
N ARG A 126 -9.49 6.59 -1.11
CA ARG A 126 -10.59 6.19 -0.25
C ARG A 126 -10.29 4.86 0.45
N LEU A 127 -9.82 3.86 -0.29
CA LEU A 127 -9.44 2.57 0.29
C LEU A 127 -8.35 2.74 1.36
N LEU A 128 -7.34 3.57 1.07
CA LEU A 128 -6.28 3.87 2.03
C LEU A 128 -6.78 4.62 3.27
N ALA A 129 -7.73 5.54 3.09
CA ALA A 129 -8.38 6.24 4.21
C ALA A 129 -9.19 5.28 5.09
N ASP A 130 -9.97 4.37 4.48
CA ASP A 130 -10.76 3.37 5.19
C ASP A 130 -9.86 2.38 5.96
N LEU A 131 -8.73 1.98 5.36
CA LEU A 131 -7.73 1.11 5.99
C LEU A 131 -7.12 1.80 7.22
N ARG A 132 -6.71 3.07 7.10
CA ARG A 132 -6.17 3.87 8.20
C ARG A 132 -7.21 4.11 9.32
N ALA A 133 -8.47 4.39 8.95
CA ALA A 133 -9.55 4.55 9.91
C ALA A 133 -9.83 3.25 10.68
N THR A 134 -9.78 2.10 10.01
CA THR A 134 -9.94 0.80 10.64
C THR A 134 -8.77 0.48 11.57
N SER A 135 -7.54 0.76 11.17
CA SER A 135 -6.35 0.60 12.02
C SER A 135 -6.40 1.50 13.26
N ARG A 136 -6.87 2.74 13.14
CA ARG A 136 -7.04 3.62 14.30
C ARG A 136 -8.01 3.06 15.36
N ARG A 137 -9.05 2.33 14.93
CA ARG A 137 -9.98 1.63 15.84
C ARG A 137 -9.40 0.35 16.43
N ASN A 138 -8.34 -0.18 15.80
CA ASN A 138 -7.69 -1.44 16.18
C ASN A 138 -6.16 -1.25 16.26
N PRO A 139 -5.63 -0.37 17.15
CA PRO A 139 -4.26 0.12 17.06
C PRO A 139 -3.18 -0.91 17.44
N GLN A 140 -3.56 -2.06 18.00
CA GLN A 140 -2.63 -3.07 18.51
C GLN A 140 -2.51 -4.32 17.62
N VAL A 141 -3.34 -4.44 16.58
CA VAL A 141 -3.39 -5.61 15.71
C VAL A 141 -3.28 -5.23 14.24
N PRO A 142 -2.83 -6.13 13.36
CA PRO A 142 -2.83 -5.90 11.93
C PRO A 142 -4.26 -5.67 11.40
N VAL A 143 -4.41 -4.80 10.41
CA VAL A 143 -5.63 -4.65 9.63
C VAL A 143 -5.31 -5.04 8.20
N MET A 144 -5.97 -6.06 7.67
CA MET A 144 -5.82 -6.53 6.30
C MET A 144 -7.06 -6.24 5.47
N VAL A 145 -6.89 -5.94 4.21
CA VAL A 145 -8.00 -5.97 3.26
C VAL A 145 -8.47 -7.41 3.06
N ARG A 146 -9.79 -7.60 3.00
CA ARG A 146 -10.43 -8.88 2.68
C ARG A 146 -11.44 -8.67 1.56
N GLN A 147 -11.22 -9.31 0.42
CA GLN A 147 -12.08 -9.24 -0.75
C GLN A 147 -12.97 -10.48 -0.81
N GLY A 148 -14.25 -10.35 -0.45
CA GLY A 148 -15.10 -11.51 -0.24
C GLY A 148 -14.51 -12.43 0.84
N GLU A 149 -14.12 -13.66 0.47
CA GLU A 149 -13.48 -14.62 1.36
C GLU A 149 -11.93 -14.60 1.31
N TYR A 150 -11.34 -13.81 0.40
CA TYR A 150 -9.90 -13.80 0.17
C TYR A 150 -9.23 -12.67 0.92
N TRP A 151 -8.17 -13.00 1.67
CA TRP A 151 -7.34 -12.04 2.37
C TRP A 151 -6.23 -11.52 1.46
N GLU A 152 -6.00 -10.20 1.51
CA GLU A 152 -4.93 -9.51 0.79
C GLU A 152 -3.79 -9.15 1.77
N PRO A 153 -2.89 -10.10 2.09
CA PRO A 153 -1.93 -9.94 3.18
C PRO A 153 -0.87 -8.88 2.93
N LEU A 154 -0.69 -8.44 1.68
CA LEU A 154 0.25 -7.40 1.30
C LEU A 154 -0.41 -6.03 1.17
N LEU A 155 -1.74 -5.94 1.35
CA LEU A 155 -2.49 -4.70 1.44
C LEU A 155 -3.04 -4.58 2.86
N CYS A 156 -2.23 -4.04 3.76
CA CYS A 156 -2.52 -4.03 5.18
C CYS A 156 -1.83 -2.87 5.90
N ILE A 157 -2.30 -2.58 7.13
CA ILE A 157 -1.58 -1.74 8.09
C ILE A 157 -1.23 -2.60 9.30
N ILE A 158 0.01 -2.50 9.75
CA ILE A 158 0.49 -3.21 10.94
C ILE A 158 1.11 -2.22 11.93
N PRO A 159 0.83 -2.38 13.25
CA PRO A 159 1.53 -1.62 14.28
C PRO A 159 3.03 -1.95 14.30
N THR A 160 3.89 -0.94 14.34
CA THR A 160 5.35 -1.16 14.41
C THR A 160 5.80 -1.77 15.77
N SER A 161 4.94 -1.71 16.79
CA SER A 161 5.14 -2.42 18.05
C SER A 161 5.21 -3.95 17.88
N LEU A 162 4.68 -4.50 16.78
CA LEU A 162 4.72 -5.94 16.46
C LEU A 162 6.06 -6.40 15.87
N LYS A 163 7.02 -5.51 15.64
CA LYS A 163 8.31 -5.85 14.99
C LYS A 163 9.05 -7.02 15.65
N ASN A 164 9.02 -7.11 16.98
CA ASN A 164 9.67 -8.20 17.71
C ASN A 164 8.95 -9.54 17.50
N GLN A 165 7.61 -9.55 17.44
CA GLN A 165 6.84 -10.76 17.14
C GLN A 165 7.05 -11.22 15.69
N VAL A 166 7.14 -10.27 14.75
CA VAL A 166 7.49 -10.57 13.35
C VAL A 166 8.90 -11.16 13.26
N GLU A 167 9.86 -10.61 13.99
CA GLU A 167 11.23 -11.12 14.04
C GLU A 167 11.28 -12.54 14.63
N GLN A 168 10.62 -12.78 15.75
CA GLN A 168 10.53 -14.11 16.38
C GLN A 168 9.91 -15.14 15.43
N ALA A 169 8.81 -14.79 14.75
CA ALA A 169 8.17 -15.66 13.78
C ALA A 169 9.11 -15.97 12.59
N TRP A 170 9.84 -14.95 12.10
CA TRP A 170 10.84 -15.11 11.05
C TRP A 170 11.94 -16.09 11.46
N GLN A 171 12.49 -15.96 12.66
CA GLN A 171 13.53 -16.86 13.22
C GLN A 171 12.98 -18.28 13.41
N ALA A 172 11.69 -18.43 13.72
CA ALA A 172 11.01 -19.71 13.79
C ALA A 172 10.69 -20.34 12.43
N GLY A 173 11.09 -19.68 11.32
CA GLY A 173 10.87 -20.20 9.97
C GLY A 173 9.57 -19.78 9.30
N GLU A 174 8.76 -18.89 9.90
CA GLU A 174 7.56 -18.38 9.24
C GLU A 174 7.93 -17.46 8.06
N ARG A 175 7.27 -17.66 6.92
CA ARG A 175 7.48 -16.87 5.69
C ARG A 175 6.19 -16.32 5.10
N SER A 176 5.02 -16.74 5.62
CA SER A 176 3.72 -16.33 5.15
C SER A 176 3.18 -15.11 5.90
N PRO A 177 3.09 -13.92 5.28
CA PRO A 177 2.45 -12.76 5.91
C PRO A 177 1.01 -13.05 6.34
N ARG A 178 0.22 -13.73 5.48
CA ARG A 178 -1.17 -14.08 5.79
C ARG A 178 -1.29 -14.87 7.10
N LYS A 179 -0.50 -15.94 7.23
CA LYS A 179 -0.54 -16.80 8.41
C LYS A 179 -0.14 -16.03 9.66
N LEU A 180 0.93 -15.24 9.55
CA LEU A 180 1.43 -14.43 10.66
C LEU A 180 0.41 -13.38 11.11
N TRP A 181 -0.19 -12.61 10.17
CA TRP A 181 -1.18 -11.59 10.54
C TRP A 181 -2.42 -12.21 11.21
N LEU A 182 -2.90 -13.35 10.73
CA LEU A 182 -4.02 -14.06 11.35
C LEU A 182 -3.67 -14.55 12.76
N GLN A 183 -2.46 -15.06 12.99
CA GLN A 183 -1.95 -15.44 14.32
C GLN A 183 -1.85 -14.25 15.27
N LEU A 184 -1.54 -13.05 14.74
CA LEU A 184 -1.48 -11.79 15.51
C LEU A 184 -2.86 -11.13 15.67
N GLY A 185 -3.95 -11.81 15.33
CA GLY A 185 -5.31 -11.32 15.54
C GLY A 185 -5.78 -10.29 14.53
N ALA A 186 -5.32 -10.39 13.28
CA ALA A 186 -5.69 -9.42 12.24
C ALA A 186 -7.18 -9.22 12.07
N VAL A 187 -7.59 -7.97 11.89
CA VAL A 187 -8.95 -7.53 11.62
C VAL A 187 -9.11 -7.25 10.13
N ALA A 188 -10.29 -7.55 9.57
CA ALA A 188 -10.60 -7.31 8.16
C ALA A 188 -11.09 -5.89 7.91
N LEU A 189 -10.53 -5.21 6.88
CA LEU A 189 -11.25 -4.20 6.12
C LEU A 189 -11.96 -4.92 4.97
N GLN A 190 -13.28 -5.05 5.07
CA GLN A 190 -14.06 -5.80 4.10
C GLN A 190 -14.26 -4.98 2.82
N CYS A 191 -13.90 -5.57 1.67
CA CYS A 191 -14.16 -5.05 0.33
C CYS A 191 -15.10 -6.00 -0.43
N PRO A 192 -15.84 -5.50 -1.44
CA PRO A 192 -16.64 -6.34 -2.32
C PRO A 192 -15.82 -7.45 -2.98
N ALA A 193 -16.45 -8.57 -3.29
CA ALA A 193 -15.81 -9.56 -4.17
C ALA A 193 -15.57 -8.92 -5.55
N ASN A 194 -14.38 -9.16 -6.13
CA ASN A 194 -13.95 -8.58 -7.41
C ASN A 194 -13.90 -7.04 -7.42
N ASP A 195 -13.49 -6.41 -6.33
CA ASP A 195 -13.28 -4.98 -6.27
C ASP A 195 -12.19 -4.58 -7.31
N PRO A 196 -12.51 -3.73 -8.31
CA PRO A 196 -11.58 -3.40 -9.39
C PRO A 196 -10.30 -2.69 -8.88
N ARG A 197 -10.37 -2.02 -7.73
CA ARG A 197 -9.20 -1.38 -7.11
C ARG A 197 -8.14 -2.38 -6.66
N LEU A 198 -8.53 -3.65 -6.46
CA LEU A 198 -7.68 -4.74 -5.97
C LEU A 198 -7.22 -5.65 -7.12
N ALA A 199 -7.49 -5.29 -8.37
CA ALA A 199 -7.05 -6.05 -9.52
C ALA A 199 -5.53 -6.07 -9.64
N ASN A 200 -4.95 -7.28 -9.58
CA ASN A 200 -3.51 -7.48 -9.75
C ASN A 200 -3.11 -7.43 -11.22
N LEU A 201 -2.11 -6.62 -11.57
CA LEU A 201 -1.48 -6.62 -12.88
C LEU A 201 -0.33 -7.64 -12.91
N ASN A 202 -0.68 -8.92 -13.07
CA ASN A 202 0.26 -10.05 -12.97
C ASN A 202 0.73 -10.60 -14.31
N THR A 203 0.15 -10.14 -15.44
CA THR A 203 0.51 -10.63 -16.78
C THR A 203 0.75 -9.45 -17.73
N PRO A 204 1.59 -9.66 -18.79
CA PRO A 204 1.85 -8.63 -19.79
C PRO A 204 0.60 -8.09 -20.48
N GLU A 205 -0.40 -8.96 -20.71
CA GLU A 205 -1.67 -8.62 -21.37
C GLU A 205 -2.48 -7.61 -20.53
N LEU A 206 -2.42 -7.70 -19.21
CA LEU A 206 -3.08 -6.78 -18.30
C LEU A 206 -2.38 -5.42 -18.23
N LEU A 207 -1.06 -5.39 -18.51
CA LEU A 207 -0.29 -4.15 -18.59
C LEU A 207 -0.55 -3.40 -19.90
N HIS A 208 -0.82 -4.13 -21.00
CA HIS A 208 -1.02 -3.58 -22.34
C HIS A 208 -2.30 -4.13 -22.98
N PRO A 209 -3.51 -3.70 -22.57
CA PRO A 209 -4.78 -4.23 -23.07
C PRO A 209 -5.07 -3.83 -24.52
N GLY A 210 -4.09 -3.75 -25.39
CA GLY A 210 -4.23 -3.39 -26.81
C GLY A 210 -3.16 -4.01 -27.71
N ALA A 211 -2.17 -4.71 -27.17
CA ALA A 211 -1.05 -5.24 -27.96
C ALA A 211 -1.36 -6.58 -28.66
N GLY A 212 -2.56 -7.13 -28.51
CA GLY A 212 -2.93 -8.46 -29.01
C GLY A 212 -3.87 -8.50 -30.23
N MET A 213 -4.15 -7.38 -30.89
CA MET A 213 -5.00 -7.32 -32.09
C MET A 213 -4.29 -6.62 -33.25
N SER A 214 -3.24 -7.25 -33.76
CA SER A 214 -2.66 -6.96 -35.07
C SER A 214 -2.33 -8.26 -35.75
N GLU A 215 -3.31 -8.83 -36.43
CA GLU A 215 -3.18 -9.68 -37.61
C GLU A 215 -3.98 -9.07 -38.76
#